data_4c04ae6a29d749875f6479ffcdfe71c2
#
_entry.id   4c04ae6a29d749875f6479ffcdfe71c2
#
_cell.length_a   1.000
_cell.length_b   1.000
_cell.length_c   1.000
_cell.angle_alpha   90.00
_cell.angle_beta   90.00
_cell.angle_gamma   90.00
#
_symmetry.space_group_name_H-M   'P 1'
#
loop_
_entity.id
_entity.type
_entity.pdbx_description
1 polymer ?
#
loop_
_entity_poly.entity_id
_entity_poly.type
_entity_poly.pdbx_seq_one_letter_code
_entity_poly.pdbx_strand_id
1 'polypeptide(L)'
;MSLSLEFFILSGAPKAVERFTESAAGATVTVVRRETLAADVNAAVAASTADYVCVVDGDGVLAPGALATLSTFVHQHPDATVVYSDEAVKVRGKRRPATVAKPIFSPERLRCQFYFGDLVLYSRALFTELGGLDATLPGAELYDLALRASLVSSSIEHISSPLFVRPVPRVIDLDATAVASTRRALETHLAASGGGEIVSIGVDGVHDTRRLVVGEPLISIIIPSRGIHSVSDGVSTCYVLDAVRGIVEKSTYTNYEFVIVLDSVAEPEVVEELRLIAGDKFVKVDWNKPFNFSDKINLGAIHARGEYVLLLNDDVDLITPGWLESMLALAQRPNAGMVGAMLYFGDETIQHAGHGYYENDASHIGLDADHDDPGPLDGHRVEREVSGVTAACALMPTAVFHEVGGLTNLLPGNFNDVDLCMKTTWLGYDIYWTPHAELYHFESKTRDASVHSSEVDIAWGRWSFRMHDPKYWPYPHNRPPG
;
A
#
# COMPACT_ATOMS: atom_id res chain seq x y z
N MET A 1 27.76 16.34 18.74
CA MET A 1 27.13 16.28 20.06
C MET A 1 26.53 14.89 20.20
N SER A 2 26.56 14.28 21.39
CA SER A 2 25.88 13.00 21.59
C SER A 2 24.36 13.23 21.58
N LEU A 3 23.61 12.43 20.80
CA LEU A 3 22.16 12.45 20.78
C LEU A 3 21.63 12.14 22.19
N SER A 4 20.70 12.95 22.68
CA SER A 4 20.01 12.72 23.96
C SER A 4 18.61 12.18 23.70
N LEU A 5 18.30 11.01 24.31
CA LEU A 5 17.04 10.32 24.20
C LEU A 5 16.34 10.24 25.57
N GLU A 6 15.04 10.44 25.57
CA GLU A 6 14.21 10.22 26.76
C GLU A 6 13.06 9.27 26.42
N PHE A 7 12.93 8.23 27.24
CA PHE A 7 11.88 7.21 27.13
C PHE A 7 10.86 7.36 28.24
N PHE A 8 9.59 7.38 27.87
CA PHE A 8 8.46 7.35 28.80
C PHE A 8 7.87 5.95 28.80
N ILE A 9 8.02 5.23 29.91
CA ILE A 9 7.55 3.84 30.03
C ILE A 9 6.20 3.82 30.68
N LEU A 10 5.21 3.24 30.02
CA LEU A 10 3.93 2.92 30.62
C LEU A 10 4.13 1.93 31.75
N SER A 11 3.59 2.23 32.94
CA SER A 11 3.76 1.40 34.13
C SER A 11 3.15 0.02 33.91
N GLY A 12 4.03 -0.95 33.70
CA GLY A 12 3.74 -2.37 33.70
C GLY A 12 4.17 -3.03 35.00
N ALA A 13 4.40 -4.34 34.97
CA ALA A 13 5.00 -5.04 36.08
C ALA A 13 6.38 -4.44 36.42
N PRO A 14 6.73 -4.19 37.71
CA PRO A 14 7.99 -3.53 38.10
C PRO A 14 9.24 -4.15 37.48
N LYS A 15 9.27 -5.50 37.31
CA LYS A 15 10.36 -6.21 36.68
C LYS A 15 10.46 -5.93 35.16
N ALA A 16 9.36 -5.57 34.47
CA ALA A 16 9.40 -5.20 33.06
C ALA A 16 10.03 -3.81 32.91
N VAL A 17 9.64 -2.86 33.76
CA VAL A 17 10.25 -1.53 33.84
C VAL A 17 11.75 -1.61 34.10
N GLU A 18 12.18 -2.44 35.08
CA GLU A 18 13.58 -2.66 35.44
C GLU A 18 14.36 -3.16 34.22
N ARG A 19 13.87 -4.23 33.53
CA ARG A 19 14.53 -4.78 32.32
C ARG A 19 14.63 -3.76 31.19
N PHE A 20 13.58 -2.95 30.96
CA PHE A 20 13.67 -1.90 29.95
C PHE A 20 14.71 -0.86 30.33
N THR A 21 14.70 -0.36 31.56
CA THR A 21 15.65 0.65 32.08
C THR A 21 17.09 0.16 31.95
N GLU A 22 17.36 -1.11 32.27
CA GLU A 22 18.67 -1.74 32.03
C GLU A 22 19.05 -1.76 30.55
N SER A 23 18.11 -2.09 29.67
CA SER A 23 18.37 -2.12 28.21
C SER A 23 18.57 -0.73 27.61
N ALA A 24 18.00 0.30 28.22
CA ALA A 24 18.12 1.71 27.84
C ALA A 24 19.24 2.45 28.58
N ALA A 25 20.19 1.73 29.16
CA ALA A 25 21.30 2.34 29.92
C ALA A 25 22.07 3.37 29.05
N GLY A 26 22.12 4.61 29.51
CA GLY A 26 22.68 5.76 28.77
C GLY A 26 21.64 6.73 28.23
N ALA A 27 20.35 6.41 28.31
CA ALA A 27 19.25 7.33 28.04
C ALA A 27 18.48 7.67 29.33
N THR A 28 17.72 8.76 29.31
CA THR A 28 16.80 9.09 30.41
C THR A 28 15.55 8.22 30.28
N VAL A 29 15.12 7.65 31.40
CA VAL A 29 13.93 6.81 31.49
C VAL A 29 12.99 7.32 32.56
N THR A 30 11.77 7.68 32.18
CA THR A 30 10.72 8.18 33.08
C THR A 30 9.53 7.22 33.06
N VAL A 31 9.09 6.77 34.22
CA VAL A 31 7.91 5.90 34.34
C VAL A 31 6.66 6.76 34.41
N VAL A 32 5.70 6.45 33.54
CA VAL A 32 4.40 7.15 33.46
C VAL A 32 3.25 6.19 33.69
N ARG A 33 2.10 6.71 34.08
CA ARG A 33 0.89 5.92 34.31
C ARG A 33 -0.04 5.97 33.12
N ARG A 34 -0.70 4.87 32.85
CA ARG A 34 -1.65 4.78 31.72
C ARG A 34 -2.83 5.75 31.86
N GLU A 35 -3.33 5.90 33.11
CA GLU A 35 -4.50 6.75 33.40
C GLU A 35 -4.21 8.25 33.22
N THR A 36 -2.94 8.65 33.35
CA THR A 36 -2.47 10.04 33.23
C THR A 36 -1.45 10.22 32.12
N LEU A 37 -1.40 9.28 31.14
CA LEU A 37 -0.38 9.19 30.11
C LEU A 37 -0.08 10.55 29.45
N ALA A 38 -1.09 11.18 28.86
CA ALA A 38 -0.90 12.43 28.15
C ALA A 38 -0.41 13.56 29.07
N ALA A 39 -0.98 13.68 30.26
CA ALA A 39 -0.59 14.72 31.21
C ALA A 39 0.84 14.51 31.72
N ASP A 40 1.18 13.28 32.11
CA ASP A 40 2.51 12.95 32.64
C ASP A 40 3.60 13.12 31.56
N VAL A 41 3.37 12.63 30.34
CA VAL A 41 4.32 12.76 29.21
C VAL A 41 4.48 14.21 28.79
N ASN A 42 3.38 14.95 28.60
CA ASN A 42 3.45 16.35 28.15
C ASN A 42 4.19 17.22 29.17
N ALA A 43 3.92 17.03 30.48
CA ALA A 43 4.63 17.78 31.55
C ALA A 43 6.12 17.44 31.57
N ALA A 44 6.48 16.16 31.40
CA ALA A 44 7.87 15.73 31.44
C ALA A 44 8.62 16.23 30.17
N VAL A 45 8.03 16.13 28.98
CA VAL A 45 8.63 16.65 27.73
C VAL A 45 8.83 18.17 27.79
N ALA A 46 7.90 18.90 28.39
CA ALA A 46 8.05 20.36 28.58
C ALA A 46 9.25 20.73 29.46
N ALA A 47 9.63 19.86 30.42
CA ALA A 47 10.80 20.03 31.30
C ALA A 47 12.08 19.38 30.68
N SER A 48 11.96 18.59 29.66
CA SER A 48 13.06 17.82 29.03
C SER A 48 13.98 18.70 28.17
N THR A 49 15.26 18.30 28.15
CA THR A 49 16.26 18.83 27.22
C THR A 49 16.68 17.78 26.18
N ALA A 50 15.99 16.64 26.13
CA ALA A 50 16.28 15.59 25.16
C ALA A 50 16.04 16.05 23.71
N ASP A 51 16.81 15.53 22.77
CA ASP A 51 16.62 15.81 21.36
C ASP A 51 15.39 15.07 20.81
N TYR A 52 15.21 13.81 21.26
CA TYR A 52 14.07 12.96 20.90
C TYR A 52 13.40 12.35 22.12
N VAL A 53 12.11 12.13 22.01
CA VAL A 53 11.26 11.51 23.02
C VAL A 53 10.53 10.29 22.43
N CYS A 54 10.31 9.27 23.24
CA CYS A 54 9.62 8.04 22.86
C CYS A 54 8.75 7.54 24.00
N VAL A 55 7.51 7.15 23.70
CA VAL A 55 6.61 6.46 24.62
C VAL A 55 6.58 4.98 24.29
N VAL A 56 6.97 4.13 25.20
CA VAL A 56 7.06 2.68 25.01
C VAL A 56 6.19 1.89 25.97
N ASP A 57 5.71 0.73 25.53
CA ASP A 57 5.13 -0.27 26.42
C ASP A 57 6.24 -0.95 27.24
N GLY A 58 6.09 -0.99 28.55
CA GLY A 58 7.08 -1.55 29.49
C GLY A 58 7.32 -3.06 29.37
N ASP A 59 6.56 -3.78 28.56
CA ASP A 59 6.72 -5.23 28.37
C ASP A 59 7.86 -5.62 27.41
N GLY A 60 8.39 -4.66 26.62
CA GLY A 60 9.52 -4.88 25.72
C GLY A 60 10.84 -4.42 26.31
N VAL A 61 11.92 -4.62 25.53
CA VAL A 61 13.27 -4.12 25.84
C VAL A 61 13.95 -3.64 24.54
N LEU A 62 14.88 -2.71 24.67
CA LEU A 62 15.74 -2.35 23.54
C LEU A 62 16.66 -3.53 23.18
N ALA A 63 16.88 -3.75 21.90
CA ALA A 63 17.83 -4.73 21.42
C ALA A 63 19.28 -4.28 21.77
N PRO A 64 20.23 -5.22 21.92
CA PRO A 64 21.62 -4.85 22.13
C PRO A 64 22.14 -3.93 21.03
N GLY A 65 22.70 -2.79 21.39
CA GLY A 65 23.20 -1.78 20.47
C GLY A 65 22.15 -0.81 19.90
N ALA A 66 20.86 -0.95 20.25
CA ALA A 66 19.78 -0.12 19.72
C ALA A 66 20.06 1.39 19.88
N LEU A 67 20.49 1.85 21.06
CA LEU A 67 20.80 3.27 21.27
C LEU A 67 21.90 3.78 20.35
N ALA A 68 22.94 2.97 20.10
CA ALA A 68 24.02 3.35 19.19
C ALA A 68 23.52 3.42 17.73
N THR A 69 22.66 2.48 17.34
CA THR A 69 22.04 2.47 16.01
C THR A 69 21.14 3.69 15.82
N LEU A 70 20.25 3.99 16.78
CA LEU A 70 19.40 5.19 16.77
C LEU A 70 20.22 6.47 16.68
N SER A 71 21.26 6.59 17.50
CA SER A 71 22.15 7.76 17.49
C SER A 71 22.85 7.93 16.13
N THR A 72 23.39 6.85 15.59
CA THR A 72 24.06 6.87 14.27
C THR A 72 23.08 7.27 13.17
N PHE A 73 21.88 6.67 13.17
CA PHE A 73 20.85 6.93 12.17
C PHE A 73 20.42 8.41 12.17
N VAL A 74 20.09 8.96 13.33
CA VAL A 74 19.67 10.38 13.44
C VAL A 74 20.79 11.33 13.02
N HIS A 75 22.06 11.00 13.32
CA HIS A 75 23.19 11.81 12.81
C HIS A 75 23.31 11.78 11.29
N GLN A 76 22.98 10.66 10.66
CA GLN A 76 22.97 10.52 9.20
C GLN A 76 21.75 11.15 8.54
N HIS A 77 20.65 11.27 9.29
CA HIS A 77 19.37 11.83 8.85
C HIS A 77 18.96 13.02 9.77
N PRO A 78 19.68 14.15 9.72
CA PRO A 78 19.49 15.26 10.67
C PRO A 78 18.10 15.92 10.56
N ASP A 79 17.42 15.76 9.44
CA ASP A 79 16.07 16.29 9.19
C ASP A 79 14.97 15.31 9.64
N ALA A 80 15.30 14.11 10.11
CA ALA A 80 14.34 13.14 10.58
C ALA A 80 13.62 13.65 11.83
N THR A 81 12.31 13.83 11.76
CA THR A 81 11.51 14.31 12.88
C THR A 81 10.73 13.21 13.58
N VAL A 82 10.46 12.11 12.87
CA VAL A 82 9.91 10.86 13.39
C VAL A 82 10.78 9.70 12.91
N VAL A 83 11.16 8.80 13.82
CA VAL A 83 11.95 7.60 13.49
C VAL A 83 11.30 6.39 14.16
N TYR A 84 10.98 5.36 13.39
CA TYR A 84 10.51 4.08 13.90
C TYR A 84 11.37 2.93 13.38
N SER A 85 11.29 1.78 14.02
CA SER A 85 12.12 0.63 13.65
C SER A 85 11.30 -0.65 13.53
N ASP A 86 11.90 -1.67 12.91
CA ASP A 86 11.41 -3.04 13.06
C ASP A 86 11.39 -3.46 14.52
N GLU A 87 10.62 -4.50 14.80
CA GLU A 87 10.54 -5.15 16.11
C GLU A 87 10.94 -6.62 16.00
N ALA A 88 11.24 -7.22 17.14
CA ALA A 88 11.40 -8.65 17.24
C ALA A 88 10.51 -9.22 18.34
N VAL A 89 10.05 -10.44 18.14
CA VAL A 89 9.18 -11.15 19.10
C VAL A 89 9.82 -12.46 19.51
N LYS A 90 9.88 -12.72 20.83
CA LYS A 90 10.37 -14.01 21.32
C LYS A 90 9.39 -15.12 20.97
N VAL A 91 9.87 -16.13 20.28
CA VAL A 91 9.07 -17.29 19.90
C VAL A 91 9.46 -18.47 20.81
N ARG A 92 8.45 -19.10 21.43
CA ARG A 92 8.68 -20.24 22.32
C ARG A 92 9.40 -21.38 21.57
N GLY A 93 10.49 -21.85 22.13
CA GLY A 93 11.31 -22.94 21.54
C GLY A 93 12.31 -22.50 20.50
N LYS A 94 12.32 -21.22 20.08
CA LYS A 94 13.34 -20.68 19.18
C LYS A 94 14.42 -19.92 19.97
N ARG A 95 15.69 -20.06 19.55
CA ARG A 95 16.82 -19.37 20.19
C ARG A 95 16.86 -17.88 19.83
N ARG A 96 16.44 -17.53 18.62
CA ARG A 96 16.41 -16.14 18.14
C ARG A 96 14.97 -15.66 18.06
N PRO A 97 14.70 -14.41 18.45
CA PRO A 97 13.41 -13.79 18.20
C PRO A 97 13.08 -13.75 16.70
N ALA A 98 11.81 -13.78 16.36
CA ALA A 98 11.33 -13.54 15.00
C ALA A 98 11.26 -12.03 14.75
N THR A 99 11.74 -11.58 13.60
CA THR A 99 11.62 -10.18 13.19
C THR A 99 10.21 -9.91 12.68
N VAL A 100 9.63 -8.81 13.15
CA VAL A 100 8.43 -8.17 12.59
C VAL A 100 8.94 -6.97 11.79
N ALA A 101 9.19 -7.20 10.52
CA ALA A 101 9.64 -6.15 9.61
C ALA A 101 8.47 -5.21 9.30
N LYS A 102 8.78 -3.92 9.18
CA LYS A 102 7.78 -2.88 8.88
C LYS A 102 8.06 -2.26 7.53
N PRO A 103 7.04 -1.79 6.81
CA PRO A 103 7.26 -1.01 5.60
C PRO A 103 7.88 0.35 5.94
N ILE A 104 8.47 1.01 4.93
CA ILE A 104 8.78 2.44 5.03
C ILE A 104 7.50 3.24 5.22
N PHE A 105 7.63 4.53 5.50
CA PHE A 105 6.48 5.39 5.74
C PHE A 105 5.49 5.34 4.58
N SER A 106 4.24 5.01 4.92
CA SER A 106 3.10 4.81 4.03
C SER A 106 1.90 5.55 4.65
N PRO A 107 1.61 6.80 4.22
CA PRO A 107 0.54 7.62 4.79
C PRO A 107 -0.85 6.97 4.68
N GLU A 108 -1.16 6.34 3.52
CA GLU A 108 -2.46 5.71 3.35
C GLU A 108 -2.60 4.45 4.24
N ARG A 109 -1.51 3.70 4.44
CA ARG A 109 -1.49 2.62 5.43
C ARG A 109 -1.64 3.13 6.86
N LEU A 110 -0.95 4.21 7.22
CA LEU A 110 -1.04 4.79 8.57
C LEU A 110 -2.48 5.21 8.90
N ARG A 111 -3.21 5.72 7.93
CA ARG A 111 -4.64 6.03 8.06
C ARG A 111 -5.49 4.80 8.39
N CYS A 112 -5.12 3.63 7.90
CA CYS A 112 -5.84 2.37 8.14
C CYS A 112 -5.34 1.59 9.35
N GLN A 113 -4.10 1.85 9.82
CA GLN A 113 -3.46 1.04 10.87
C GLN A 113 -2.27 1.76 11.49
N PHE A 114 -2.18 1.78 12.83
CA PHE A 114 -0.96 2.25 13.51
C PHE A 114 0.12 1.17 13.49
N TYR A 115 0.87 1.07 12.39
CA TYR A 115 1.90 0.04 12.17
C TYR A 115 3.30 0.41 12.67
N PHE A 116 3.55 1.63 13.15
CA PHE A 116 4.88 2.06 13.63
C PHE A 116 5.38 1.23 14.82
N GLY A 117 4.47 0.69 15.63
CA GLY A 117 4.80 -0.13 16.79
C GLY A 117 5.13 0.69 18.04
N ASP A 118 6.01 0.11 18.90
CA ASP A 118 6.27 0.71 20.23
C ASP A 118 7.49 1.62 20.26
N LEU A 119 8.51 1.36 19.43
CA LEU A 119 9.70 2.20 19.37
C LEU A 119 9.55 3.25 18.28
N VAL A 120 8.93 4.37 18.65
CA VAL A 120 8.74 5.54 17.78
C VAL A 120 9.33 6.76 18.44
N LEU A 121 10.40 7.30 17.89
CA LEU A 121 11.04 8.52 18.34
C LEU A 121 10.40 9.70 17.63
N TYR A 122 10.02 10.71 18.38
CA TYR A 122 9.61 12.02 17.86
C TYR A 122 10.68 13.04 18.27
N SER A 123 11.13 13.90 17.35
CA SER A 123 11.93 15.04 17.77
C SER A 123 11.12 15.86 18.78
N ARG A 124 11.76 16.30 19.88
CA ARG A 124 11.08 17.09 20.91
C ARG A 124 10.49 18.36 20.33
N ALA A 125 11.13 18.93 19.30
CA ALA A 125 10.60 20.11 18.62
C ALA A 125 9.25 19.80 17.96
N LEU A 126 9.15 18.75 17.15
CA LEU A 126 7.89 18.32 16.53
C LEU A 126 6.83 17.95 17.56
N PHE A 127 7.20 17.17 18.60
CA PHE A 127 6.27 16.79 19.66
C PHE A 127 5.65 18.04 20.33
N THR A 128 6.45 19.06 20.58
CA THR A 128 6.01 20.32 21.20
C THR A 128 5.16 21.15 20.23
N GLU A 129 5.55 21.24 18.96
CA GLU A 129 4.81 21.92 17.92
C GLU A 129 3.40 21.35 17.74
N LEU A 130 3.29 20.02 17.80
CA LEU A 130 2.00 19.31 17.74
C LEU A 130 1.16 19.46 19.01
N GLY A 131 1.68 20.07 20.08
CA GLY A 131 0.98 20.19 21.36
C GLY A 131 1.01 18.93 22.21
N GLY A 132 1.85 17.96 21.88
CA GLY A 132 2.01 16.70 22.61
C GLY A 132 0.90 15.69 22.40
N LEU A 133 0.68 14.83 23.40
CA LEU A 133 -0.39 13.84 23.40
C LEU A 133 -1.73 14.50 23.76
N ASP A 134 -2.80 14.14 23.06
CA ASP A 134 -4.16 14.64 23.35
C ASP A 134 -4.83 13.80 24.46
N ALA A 135 -4.96 14.39 25.65
CA ALA A 135 -5.61 13.76 26.80
C ALA A 135 -7.11 13.47 26.60
N THR A 136 -7.73 14.03 25.57
CA THR A 136 -9.15 13.79 25.25
C THR A 136 -9.37 12.53 24.41
N LEU A 137 -8.28 11.86 23.98
CA LEU A 137 -8.29 10.67 23.13
C LEU A 137 -7.71 9.43 23.84
N PRO A 138 -8.23 9.04 25.03
CA PRO A 138 -7.66 7.94 25.79
C PRO A 138 -7.66 6.63 24.98
N GLY A 139 -6.49 5.98 24.94
CA GLY A 139 -6.24 4.74 24.19
C GLY A 139 -5.88 4.95 22.71
N ALA A 140 -5.97 6.17 22.19
CA ALA A 140 -5.56 6.52 20.83
C ALA A 140 -4.50 7.64 20.79
N GLU A 141 -3.94 8.06 21.93
CA GLU A 141 -3.04 9.22 22.03
C GLU A 141 -1.81 9.09 21.12
N LEU A 142 -1.19 7.90 21.05
CA LEU A 142 -0.01 7.65 20.22
C LEU A 142 -0.36 7.56 18.75
N TYR A 143 -1.51 6.99 18.42
CA TYR A 143 -1.99 6.93 17.03
C TYR A 143 -2.35 8.33 16.53
N ASP A 144 -3.07 9.12 17.31
CA ASP A 144 -3.37 10.51 17.01
C ASP A 144 -2.10 11.34 16.78
N LEU A 145 -1.09 11.19 17.65
CA LEU A 145 0.20 11.88 17.48
C LEU A 145 0.86 11.50 16.15
N ALA A 146 0.86 10.21 15.78
CA ALA A 146 1.42 9.75 14.51
C ALA A 146 0.64 10.31 13.32
N LEU A 147 -0.69 10.34 13.39
CA LEU A 147 -1.55 10.92 12.34
C LEU A 147 -1.30 12.43 12.18
N ARG A 148 -1.21 13.20 13.28
CA ARG A 148 -0.87 14.63 13.22
C ARG A 148 0.54 14.87 12.70
N ALA A 149 1.51 14.05 13.14
CA ALA A 149 2.88 14.14 12.65
C ALA A 149 2.96 13.89 11.14
N SER A 150 2.19 12.94 10.61
CA SER A 150 2.15 12.63 9.18
C SER A 150 1.66 13.77 8.29
N LEU A 151 0.93 14.74 8.84
CA LEU A 151 0.42 15.90 8.10
C LEU A 151 1.44 17.04 7.95
N VAL A 152 2.42 17.12 8.85
CA VAL A 152 3.34 18.27 8.92
C VAL A 152 4.80 17.89 8.80
N SER A 153 5.16 16.64 9.09
CA SER A 153 6.54 16.16 9.02
C SER A 153 7.00 15.97 7.58
N SER A 154 8.13 16.54 7.25
CA SER A 154 8.80 16.31 5.96
C SER A 154 9.66 15.05 5.93
N SER A 155 9.95 14.45 7.09
CA SER A 155 10.83 13.29 7.21
C SER A 155 10.39 12.37 8.36
N ILE A 156 9.69 11.30 7.96
CA ILE A 156 9.34 10.16 8.82
C ILE A 156 10.15 8.97 8.31
N GLU A 157 11.10 8.51 9.12
CA GLU A 157 12.12 7.57 8.71
C GLU A 157 11.95 6.20 9.36
N HIS A 158 12.30 5.15 8.63
CA HIS A 158 12.26 3.77 9.07
C HIS A 158 13.67 3.17 9.17
N ILE A 159 13.94 2.50 10.27
CA ILE A 159 15.16 1.70 10.45
C ILE A 159 14.82 0.22 10.24
N SER A 160 15.23 -0.36 9.12
CA SER A 160 15.06 -1.79 8.79
C SER A 160 15.95 -2.69 9.66
N SER A 161 15.76 -2.58 10.97
CA SER A 161 16.47 -3.38 11.98
C SER A 161 15.60 -3.52 13.22
N PRO A 162 15.49 -4.72 13.82
CA PRO A 162 14.67 -4.94 15.02
C PRO A 162 15.34 -4.36 16.26
N LEU A 163 15.06 -3.09 16.56
CA LEU A 163 15.64 -2.37 17.70
C LEU A 163 14.84 -2.53 19.00
N PHE A 164 13.64 -3.10 18.94
CA PHE A 164 12.79 -3.37 20.08
C PHE A 164 12.37 -4.84 20.11
N VAL A 165 12.48 -5.49 21.29
CA VAL A 165 12.20 -6.92 21.45
C VAL A 165 11.06 -7.12 22.42
N ARG A 166 9.96 -7.66 21.95
CA ARG A 166 8.79 -8.02 22.78
C ARG A 166 8.88 -9.46 23.29
N PRO A 167 8.42 -9.72 24.50
CA PRO A 167 8.35 -11.09 25.03
C PRO A 167 7.28 -11.95 24.36
N VAL A 168 6.21 -11.33 23.85
CA VAL A 168 5.07 -11.94 23.15
C VAL A 168 4.63 -11.07 21.98
N PRO A 169 3.93 -11.63 20.98
CA PRO A 169 3.31 -10.84 19.92
C PRO A 169 2.38 -9.76 20.50
N ARG A 170 2.32 -8.62 19.82
CA ARG A 170 1.34 -7.59 20.16
C ARG A 170 -0.05 -8.08 19.80
N VAL A 171 -0.96 -8.03 20.73
CA VAL A 171 -2.39 -8.21 20.50
C VAL A 171 -3.04 -6.85 20.68
N ILE A 172 -3.73 -6.38 19.66
CA ILE A 172 -4.53 -5.16 19.73
C ILE A 172 -5.97 -5.61 19.96
N ASP A 173 -6.57 -5.07 21.02
CA ASP A 173 -7.97 -5.29 21.37
C ASP A 173 -8.49 -3.97 21.97
N LEU A 174 -9.02 -3.12 21.08
CA LEU A 174 -9.47 -1.78 21.44
C LEU A 174 -10.81 -1.88 22.19
N ASP A 175 -10.85 -1.36 23.40
CA ASP A 175 -12.11 -1.19 24.11
C ASP A 175 -12.98 -0.08 23.48
N ALA A 176 -14.21 0.05 23.97
CA ALA A 176 -15.16 1.04 23.43
C ALA A 176 -14.65 2.49 23.50
N THR A 177 -13.84 2.81 24.52
CA THR A 177 -13.25 4.14 24.70
C THR A 177 -12.18 4.39 23.66
N ALA A 178 -11.26 3.44 23.47
CA ALA A 178 -10.21 3.50 22.46
C ALA A 178 -10.79 3.55 21.04
N VAL A 179 -11.84 2.76 20.74
CA VAL A 179 -12.57 2.82 19.47
C VAL A 179 -13.15 4.21 19.21
N ALA A 180 -13.79 4.83 20.21
CA ALA A 180 -14.35 6.18 20.07
C ALA A 180 -13.26 7.23 19.88
N SER A 181 -12.15 7.11 20.59
CA SER A 181 -10.98 8.00 20.48
C SER A 181 -10.31 7.87 19.12
N THR A 182 -10.12 6.64 18.64
CA THR A 182 -9.56 6.36 17.31
C THR A 182 -10.42 6.95 16.21
N ARG A 183 -11.75 6.82 16.29
CA ARG A 183 -12.67 7.44 15.33
C ARG A 183 -12.48 8.95 15.26
N ARG A 184 -12.41 9.63 16.41
CA ARG A 184 -12.22 11.09 16.48
C ARG A 184 -10.87 11.53 15.92
N ALA A 185 -9.79 10.79 16.22
CA ALA A 185 -8.47 11.04 15.67
C ALA A 185 -8.49 10.93 14.13
N LEU A 186 -9.12 9.88 13.60
CA LEU A 186 -9.25 9.67 12.15
C LEU A 186 -10.17 10.70 11.48
N GLU A 187 -11.28 11.10 12.10
CA GLU A 187 -12.15 12.18 11.59
C GLU A 187 -11.34 13.48 11.43
N THR A 188 -10.54 13.83 12.43
CA THR A 188 -9.67 15.02 12.39
C THR A 188 -8.62 14.89 11.30
N HIS A 189 -7.95 13.74 11.20
CA HIS A 189 -6.93 13.48 10.19
C HIS A 189 -7.50 13.54 8.77
N LEU A 190 -8.62 12.87 8.52
CA LEU A 190 -9.28 12.86 7.20
C LEU A 190 -9.69 14.26 6.78
N ALA A 191 -10.30 15.05 7.67
CA ALA A 191 -10.66 16.43 7.40
C ALA A 191 -9.45 17.30 7.01
N ALA A 192 -8.29 17.09 7.64
CA ALA A 192 -7.07 17.83 7.37
C ALA A 192 -6.30 17.33 6.13
N SER A 193 -6.53 16.08 5.69
CA SER A 193 -5.76 15.41 4.62
C SER A 193 -6.50 15.27 3.28
N GLY A 194 -7.50 16.10 3.02
CA GLY A 194 -8.25 16.13 1.76
C GLY A 194 -9.57 15.38 1.78
N GLY A 195 -10.07 15.00 2.96
CA GLY A 195 -11.35 14.33 3.13
C GLY A 195 -11.27 12.81 3.09
N GLY A 196 -12.37 12.20 3.48
CA GLY A 196 -12.54 10.74 3.54
C GLY A 196 -13.72 10.37 4.44
N GLU A 197 -14.03 9.08 4.47
CA GLU A 197 -15.05 8.51 5.34
C GLU A 197 -14.44 7.37 6.19
N ILE A 198 -15.06 7.14 7.35
CA ILE A 198 -14.75 6.01 8.21
C ILE A 198 -15.88 5.00 8.08
N VAL A 199 -15.65 3.92 7.37
CA VAL A 199 -16.60 2.82 7.22
C VAL A 199 -16.67 2.03 8.52
N SER A 200 -15.52 1.62 9.06
CA SER A 200 -15.46 0.92 10.34
C SER A 200 -14.16 1.19 11.11
N ILE A 201 -14.23 1.07 12.44
CA ILE A 201 -13.06 1.03 13.32
C ILE A 201 -12.97 -0.41 13.84
N GLY A 202 -11.94 -1.14 13.40
CA GLY A 202 -11.69 -2.50 13.88
C GLY A 202 -11.09 -2.50 15.28
N VAL A 203 -11.62 -3.37 16.12
CA VAL A 203 -11.08 -3.60 17.48
C VAL A 203 -9.67 -4.19 17.46
N ASP A 204 -9.32 -4.85 16.37
CA ASP A 204 -7.98 -5.38 16.07
C ASP A 204 -6.97 -4.31 15.63
N GLY A 205 -7.38 -3.05 15.57
CA GLY A 205 -6.53 -1.92 15.18
C GLY A 205 -6.40 -1.74 13.67
N VAL A 206 -7.19 -2.46 12.88
CA VAL A 206 -7.32 -2.26 11.42
C VAL A 206 -8.63 -1.56 11.14
N HIS A 207 -8.57 -0.45 10.40
CA HIS A 207 -9.71 0.44 10.18
C HIS A 207 -10.02 0.52 8.70
N ASP A 208 -11.29 0.32 8.33
CA ASP A 208 -11.77 0.62 6.98
C ASP A 208 -12.08 2.11 6.90
N THR A 209 -11.19 2.83 6.28
CA THR A 209 -11.33 4.26 5.97
C THR A 209 -11.10 4.44 4.49
N ARG A 210 -11.82 5.34 3.84
CA ARG A 210 -11.78 5.53 2.39
C ARG A 210 -11.64 7.00 2.04
N ARG A 211 -10.87 7.26 0.98
CA ARG A 211 -10.83 8.59 0.38
C ARG A 211 -12.10 8.83 -0.42
N LEU A 212 -12.50 10.08 -0.56
CA LEU A 212 -13.67 10.47 -1.37
C LEU A 212 -13.22 10.90 -2.76
N VAL A 213 -13.99 10.51 -3.76
CA VAL A 213 -13.82 11.00 -5.13
C VAL A 213 -14.25 12.46 -5.20
N VAL A 214 -13.44 13.30 -5.85
CA VAL A 214 -13.73 14.71 -6.11
C VAL A 214 -14.18 14.86 -7.56
N GLY A 215 -15.40 15.34 -7.76
CA GLY A 215 -15.97 15.49 -9.09
C GLY A 215 -16.36 14.16 -9.74
N GLU A 216 -16.52 14.20 -11.04
CA GLU A 216 -16.85 13.03 -11.88
C GLU A 216 -15.92 12.99 -13.12
N PRO A 217 -14.60 12.86 -12.96
CA PRO A 217 -13.69 12.87 -14.11
C PRO A 217 -13.93 11.65 -15.01
N LEU A 218 -13.77 11.82 -16.32
CA LEU A 218 -13.89 10.73 -17.27
C LEU A 218 -12.73 9.73 -17.11
N ILE A 219 -13.05 8.44 -17.05
CA ILE A 219 -12.09 7.33 -17.04
C ILE A 219 -12.16 6.63 -18.41
N SER A 220 -11.03 6.54 -19.11
CA SER A 220 -10.91 5.72 -20.34
C SER A 220 -10.42 4.33 -19.96
N ILE A 221 -11.29 3.33 -20.05
CA ILE A 221 -10.95 1.92 -19.80
C ILE A 221 -10.37 1.34 -21.08
N ILE A 222 -9.07 1.08 -21.09
CA ILE A 222 -8.34 0.57 -22.25
C ILE A 222 -8.24 -0.95 -22.16
N ILE A 223 -8.88 -1.66 -23.09
CA ILE A 223 -8.94 -3.12 -23.11
C ILE A 223 -8.31 -3.63 -24.43
N PRO A 224 -7.10 -4.21 -24.41
CA PRO A 224 -6.56 -4.91 -25.56
C PRO A 224 -7.19 -6.30 -25.66
N SER A 225 -7.82 -6.64 -26.79
CA SER A 225 -8.45 -7.95 -26.96
C SER A 225 -8.25 -8.51 -28.37
N ARG A 226 -8.37 -9.82 -28.48
CA ARG A 226 -8.47 -10.50 -29.79
C ARG A 226 -9.88 -10.38 -30.38
N GLY A 227 -10.90 -10.19 -29.55
CA GLY A 227 -12.28 -10.06 -29.96
C GLY A 227 -12.86 -11.34 -30.58
N ILE A 228 -12.52 -12.50 -30.05
CA ILE A 228 -12.96 -13.82 -30.53
C ILE A 228 -13.53 -14.66 -29.39
N HIS A 229 -14.40 -15.60 -29.76
CA HIS A 229 -14.80 -16.66 -28.86
C HIS A 229 -13.68 -17.69 -28.70
N SER A 230 -13.49 -18.17 -27.48
CA SER A 230 -12.63 -19.31 -27.14
C SER A 230 -13.47 -20.40 -26.49
N VAL A 231 -13.11 -21.66 -26.75
CA VAL A 231 -13.81 -22.82 -26.18
C VAL A 231 -12.90 -23.46 -25.15
N SER A 232 -13.35 -23.49 -23.89
CA SER A 232 -12.70 -24.21 -22.81
C SER A 232 -13.73 -25.10 -22.14
N ASP A 233 -13.41 -26.39 -21.97
CA ASP A 233 -14.29 -27.44 -21.39
C ASP A 233 -15.69 -27.52 -22.03
N GLY A 234 -15.77 -27.24 -23.35
CA GLY A 234 -17.02 -27.27 -24.10
C GLY A 234 -17.90 -26.02 -23.93
N VAL A 235 -17.47 -25.00 -23.18
CA VAL A 235 -18.13 -23.72 -23.01
C VAL A 235 -17.48 -22.71 -23.94
N SER A 236 -18.28 -22.02 -24.76
CA SER A 236 -17.83 -20.90 -25.61
C SER A 236 -17.89 -19.60 -24.81
N THR A 237 -16.77 -18.93 -24.64
CA THR A 237 -16.64 -17.69 -23.85
C THR A 237 -15.97 -16.63 -24.69
N CYS A 238 -16.46 -15.40 -24.65
CA CYS A 238 -15.81 -14.23 -25.20
C CYS A 238 -15.47 -13.25 -24.06
N TYR A 239 -14.27 -13.34 -23.55
CA TYR A 239 -13.83 -12.63 -22.33
C TYR A 239 -14.10 -11.13 -22.40
N VAL A 240 -13.79 -10.45 -23.50
CA VAL A 240 -14.03 -9.01 -23.63
C VAL A 240 -15.51 -8.64 -23.52
N LEU A 241 -16.42 -9.49 -24.02
CA LEU A 241 -17.87 -9.30 -23.88
C LEU A 241 -18.30 -9.42 -22.43
N ASP A 242 -17.79 -10.44 -21.74
CA ASP A 242 -18.13 -10.70 -20.34
C ASP A 242 -17.59 -9.61 -19.43
N ALA A 243 -16.34 -9.17 -19.63
CA ALA A 243 -15.74 -8.05 -18.89
C ALA A 243 -16.52 -6.74 -19.09
N VAL A 244 -16.83 -6.36 -20.35
CA VAL A 244 -17.59 -5.12 -20.65
C VAL A 244 -18.99 -5.20 -20.08
N ARG A 245 -19.68 -6.35 -20.20
CA ARG A 245 -21.02 -6.55 -19.63
C ARG A 245 -20.99 -6.45 -18.10
N GLY A 246 -20.05 -7.14 -17.44
CA GLY A 246 -19.88 -7.08 -16.00
C GLY A 246 -19.64 -5.66 -15.48
N ILE A 247 -18.81 -4.88 -16.17
CA ILE A 247 -18.56 -3.47 -15.81
C ILE A 247 -19.83 -2.62 -15.98
N VAL A 248 -20.55 -2.75 -17.10
CA VAL A 248 -21.77 -1.98 -17.36
C VAL A 248 -22.87 -2.30 -16.35
N GLU A 249 -23.01 -3.56 -15.98
CA GLU A 249 -24.06 -4.02 -15.07
C GLU A 249 -23.76 -3.79 -13.59
N LYS A 250 -22.50 -3.89 -13.19
CA LYS A 250 -22.14 -3.91 -11.76
C LYS A 250 -21.54 -2.60 -11.26
N SER A 251 -20.83 -1.80 -12.10
CA SER A 251 -20.14 -0.60 -11.62
C SER A 251 -21.07 0.51 -11.17
N THR A 252 -20.77 1.10 -10.03
CA THR A 252 -21.49 2.27 -9.49
C THR A 252 -21.03 3.58 -10.12
N TYR A 253 -19.74 3.71 -10.46
CA TYR A 253 -19.23 4.85 -11.22
C TYR A 253 -19.68 4.76 -12.67
N THR A 254 -20.17 5.85 -13.22
CA THR A 254 -20.81 5.83 -14.55
C THR A 254 -20.10 6.68 -15.61
N ASN A 255 -19.19 7.58 -15.22
CA ASN A 255 -18.49 8.45 -16.17
C ASN A 255 -17.22 7.81 -16.71
N TYR A 256 -17.37 6.79 -17.53
CA TYR A 256 -16.28 6.10 -18.23
C TYR A 256 -16.61 5.85 -19.71
N GLU A 257 -15.56 5.61 -20.49
CA GLU A 257 -15.63 5.08 -21.86
C GLU A 257 -14.79 3.81 -21.96
N PHE A 258 -15.11 2.95 -22.93
CA PHE A 258 -14.33 1.77 -23.30
C PHE A 258 -13.52 2.05 -24.55
N VAL A 259 -12.21 2.03 -24.47
CA VAL A 259 -11.29 2.09 -25.61
C VAL A 259 -10.77 0.68 -25.87
N ILE A 260 -11.47 -0.06 -26.75
CA ILE A 260 -11.17 -1.47 -27.00
C ILE A 260 -10.29 -1.60 -28.23
N VAL A 261 -9.05 -2.08 -28.01
CA VAL A 261 -8.04 -2.29 -29.07
C VAL A 261 -8.16 -3.72 -29.60
N LEU A 262 -8.85 -3.87 -30.71
CA LEU A 262 -9.24 -5.17 -31.29
C LEU A 262 -8.28 -5.61 -32.39
N ASP A 263 -7.87 -6.88 -32.34
CA ASP A 263 -7.09 -7.51 -33.41
C ASP A 263 -7.90 -7.61 -34.72
N SER A 264 -7.19 -7.68 -35.83
CA SER A 264 -7.81 -7.84 -37.16
C SER A 264 -8.59 -9.15 -37.34
N VAL A 265 -8.43 -10.10 -36.41
CA VAL A 265 -9.18 -11.37 -36.36
C VAL A 265 -10.47 -11.27 -35.56
N ALA A 266 -10.78 -10.10 -34.98
CA ALA A 266 -11.98 -9.91 -34.19
C ALA A 266 -13.24 -10.27 -35.01
N GLU A 267 -14.12 -11.05 -34.39
CA GLU A 267 -15.37 -11.48 -34.98
C GLU A 267 -16.32 -10.28 -35.13
N PRO A 268 -16.93 -10.08 -36.31
CA PRO A 268 -17.86 -8.96 -36.54
C PRO A 268 -19.02 -8.94 -35.53
N GLU A 269 -19.49 -10.13 -35.16
CA GLU A 269 -20.57 -10.33 -34.17
C GLU A 269 -20.16 -9.82 -32.80
N VAL A 270 -18.90 -10.08 -32.38
CA VAL A 270 -18.36 -9.56 -31.09
C VAL A 270 -18.28 -8.04 -31.11
N VAL A 271 -17.85 -7.44 -32.21
CA VAL A 271 -17.79 -5.98 -32.36
C VAL A 271 -19.19 -5.36 -32.25
N GLU A 272 -20.20 -5.98 -32.89
CA GLU A 272 -21.57 -5.47 -32.84
C GLU A 272 -22.16 -5.62 -31.43
N GLU A 273 -21.91 -6.75 -30.75
CA GLU A 273 -22.37 -6.97 -29.38
C GLU A 273 -21.72 -5.99 -28.40
N LEU A 274 -20.42 -5.71 -28.51
CA LEU A 274 -19.74 -4.66 -27.73
C LEU A 274 -20.40 -3.30 -27.90
N ARG A 275 -20.79 -2.96 -29.16
CA ARG A 275 -21.50 -1.72 -29.45
C ARG A 275 -22.88 -1.67 -28.80
N LEU A 276 -23.59 -2.79 -28.77
CA LEU A 276 -24.90 -2.89 -28.12
C LEU A 276 -24.80 -2.77 -26.58
N ILE A 277 -23.80 -3.41 -25.96
CA ILE A 277 -23.60 -3.39 -24.51
C ILE A 277 -23.11 -2.01 -24.03
N ALA A 278 -22.08 -1.47 -24.67
CA ALA A 278 -21.43 -0.24 -24.21
C ALA A 278 -22.08 1.06 -24.76
N GLY A 279 -22.88 0.96 -25.84
CA GLY A 279 -23.55 2.11 -26.44
C GLY A 279 -22.56 3.21 -26.88
N ASP A 280 -22.88 4.45 -26.52
CA ASP A 280 -22.07 5.63 -26.85
C ASP A 280 -20.70 5.67 -26.14
N LYS A 281 -20.50 4.81 -25.15
CA LYS A 281 -19.23 4.68 -24.45
C LYS A 281 -18.20 3.86 -25.22
N PHE A 282 -18.55 3.20 -26.33
CA PHE A 282 -17.67 2.30 -27.09
C PHE A 282 -16.82 3.05 -28.08
N VAL A 283 -15.50 2.99 -27.90
CA VAL A 283 -14.49 3.47 -28.85
C VAL A 283 -13.72 2.26 -29.38
N LYS A 284 -13.93 1.90 -30.66
CA LYS A 284 -13.21 0.83 -31.33
C LYS A 284 -11.86 1.34 -31.86
N VAL A 285 -10.79 0.62 -31.57
CA VAL A 285 -9.45 0.86 -32.14
C VAL A 285 -8.98 -0.40 -32.82
N ASP A 286 -8.58 -0.30 -34.10
CA ASP A 286 -8.13 -1.44 -34.87
C ASP A 286 -6.63 -1.72 -34.70
N TRP A 287 -6.28 -2.99 -34.44
CA TRP A 287 -4.91 -3.48 -34.36
C TRP A 287 -4.61 -4.50 -35.47
N ASN A 288 -3.66 -4.19 -36.35
CA ASN A 288 -3.31 -5.02 -37.50
C ASN A 288 -1.82 -5.44 -37.53
N LYS A 289 -1.17 -5.44 -36.38
CA LYS A 289 0.23 -5.83 -36.19
C LYS A 289 0.31 -7.13 -35.38
N PRO A 290 1.49 -7.77 -35.26
CA PRO A 290 1.70 -8.88 -34.35
C PRO A 290 1.32 -8.47 -32.89
N PHE A 291 1.03 -9.46 -32.08
CA PHE A 291 0.67 -9.22 -30.68
C PHE A 291 1.77 -8.43 -29.97
N ASN A 292 1.37 -7.37 -29.31
CA ASN A 292 2.19 -6.59 -28.41
C ASN A 292 1.25 -5.83 -27.45
N PHE A 293 1.17 -6.29 -26.20
CA PHE A 293 0.31 -5.69 -25.19
C PHE A 293 0.64 -4.21 -24.99
N SER A 294 1.93 -3.90 -24.85
CA SER A 294 2.41 -2.54 -24.62
C SER A 294 2.01 -1.58 -25.73
N ASP A 295 2.19 -1.98 -27.01
CA ASP A 295 1.80 -1.15 -28.14
C ASP A 295 0.27 -0.99 -28.23
N LYS A 296 -0.51 -2.04 -27.90
CA LYS A 296 -1.98 -1.95 -27.90
C LYS A 296 -2.47 -0.98 -26.83
N ILE A 297 -1.95 -1.06 -25.62
CA ILE A 297 -2.29 -0.10 -24.55
C ILE A 297 -1.89 1.33 -24.95
N ASN A 298 -0.67 1.52 -25.47
CA ASN A 298 -0.21 2.84 -25.92
C ASN A 298 -1.10 3.41 -27.04
N LEU A 299 -1.52 2.57 -27.97
CA LEU A 299 -2.45 2.97 -29.03
C LEU A 299 -3.83 3.34 -28.45
N GLY A 300 -4.34 2.54 -27.51
CA GLY A 300 -5.57 2.85 -26.79
C GLY A 300 -5.51 4.19 -26.08
N ALA A 301 -4.39 4.48 -25.40
CA ALA A 301 -4.18 5.75 -24.70
C ALA A 301 -4.16 6.98 -25.63
N ILE A 302 -3.75 6.82 -26.90
CA ILE A 302 -3.85 7.91 -27.91
C ILE A 302 -5.32 8.22 -28.25
N HIS A 303 -6.21 7.24 -28.15
CA HIS A 303 -7.65 7.39 -28.43
C HIS A 303 -8.47 7.72 -27.17
N ALA A 304 -7.86 7.62 -25.98
CA ALA A 304 -8.49 7.93 -24.70
C ALA A 304 -8.78 9.43 -24.57
N ARG A 305 -9.95 9.76 -24.03
CA ARG A 305 -10.38 11.15 -23.77
C ARG A 305 -10.44 11.47 -22.27
N GLY A 306 -10.29 10.43 -21.44
CA GLY A 306 -10.41 10.53 -19.99
C GLY A 306 -9.23 11.27 -19.33
N GLU A 307 -9.52 11.92 -18.23
CA GLU A 307 -8.50 12.46 -17.33
C GLU A 307 -7.69 11.36 -16.68
N TYR A 308 -8.26 10.16 -16.62
CA TYR A 308 -7.62 8.94 -16.13
C TYR A 308 -7.72 7.84 -17.20
N VAL A 309 -6.65 7.05 -17.32
CA VAL A 309 -6.62 5.82 -18.11
C VAL A 309 -6.59 4.62 -17.17
N LEU A 310 -7.46 3.67 -17.40
CA LEU A 310 -7.46 2.38 -16.73
C LEU A 310 -6.97 1.31 -17.70
N LEU A 311 -5.82 0.73 -17.41
CA LEU A 311 -5.32 -0.46 -18.11
C LEU A 311 -6.09 -1.65 -17.55
N LEU A 312 -6.74 -2.41 -18.44
CA LEU A 312 -7.56 -3.55 -18.04
C LEU A 312 -7.41 -4.71 -19.02
N ASN A 313 -7.13 -5.91 -18.51
CA ASN A 313 -7.17 -7.12 -19.32
C ASN A 313 -8.60 -7.47 -19.73
N ASP A 314 -8.75 -8.23 -20.80
CA ASP A 314 -10.08 -8.67 -21.29
C ASP A 314 -10.62 -9.90 -20.55
N ASP A 315 -9.80 -10.60 -19.76
CA ASP A 315 -10.15 -11.82 -19.00
C ASP A 315 -10.34 -11.55 -17.50
N VAL A 316 -11.11 -10.50 -17.19
CA VAL A 316 -11.48 -10.14 -15.81
C VAL A 316 -12.98 -10.27 -15.56
N ASP A 317 -13.38 -10.52 -14.31
CA ASP A 317 -14.76 -10.39 -13.85
C ASP A 317 -14.81 -9.53 -12.58
N LEU A 318 -15.70 -8.53 -12.60
CA LEU A 318 -15.83 -7.56 -11.52
C LEU A 318 -16.56 -8.15 -10.31
N ILE A 319 -15.97 -8.02 -9.14
CA ILE A 319 -16.55 -8.41 -7.84
C ILE A 319 -17.18 -7.19 -7.15
N THR A 320 -16.38 -6.15 -6.87
CA THR A 320 -16.80 -4.99 -6.06
C THR A 320 -17.40 -3.88 -6.92
N PRO A 321 -18.68 -3.50 -6.77
CA PRO A 321 -19.32 -2.46 -7.59
C PRO A 321 -18.65 -1.09 -7.52
N GLY A 322 -18.13 -0.68 -6.36
CA GLY A 322 -17.46 0.61 -6.12
C GLY A 322 -15.97 0.63 -6.46
N TRP A 323 -15.48 -0.27 -7.30
CA TRP A 323 -14.06 -0.43 -7.61
C TRP A 323 -13.41 0.80 -8.24
N LEU A 324 -14.11 1.45 -9.19
CA LEU A 324 -13.59 2.65 -9.85
C LEU A 324 -13.48 3.82 -8.89
N GLU A 325 -14.47 4.00 -8.02
CA GLU A 325 -14.44 5.03 -6.99
C GLU A 325 -13.27 4.82 -6.02
N SER A 326 -13.06 3.58 -5.58
CA SER A 326 -11.96 3.23 -4.66
C SER A 326 -10.59 3.50 -5.29
N MET A 327 -10.39 3.15 -6.57
CA MET A 327 -9.16 3.42 -7.29
C MET A 327 -9.00 4.92 -7.60
N LEU A 328 -10.06 5.59 -8.05
CA LEU A 328 -10.05 6.99 -8.44
C LEU A 328 -9.74 7.92 -7.25
N ALA A 329 -10.30 7.63 -6.09
CA ALA A 329 -10.06 8.40 -4.88
C ALA A 329 -8.58 8.41 -4.46
N LEU A 330 -7.87 7.30 -4.67
CA LEU A 330 -6.41 7.24 -4.49
C LEU A 330 -5.65 7.88 -5.65
N ALA A 331 -6.13 7.72 -6.90
CA ALA A 331 -5.50 8.36 -8.06
C ALA A 331 -5.59 9.89 -8.04
N GLN A 332 -6.50 10.46 -7.25
CA GLN A 332 -6.63 11.90 -7.01
C GLN A 332 -5.73 12.42 -5.88
N ARG A 333 -4.95 11.55 -5.22
CA ARG A 333 -4.00 11.98 -4.20
C ARG A 333 -2.89 12.84 -4.85
N PRO A 334 -2.36 13.84 -4.12
CA PRO A 334 -1.17 14.55 -4.58
C PRO A 334 -0.08 13.54 -4.92
N ASN A 335 0.58 13.72 -6.04
CA ASN A 335 1.69 12.87 -6.50
C ASN A 335 1.30 11.41 -6.87
N ALA A 336 0.00 11.11 -7.01
CA ALA A 336 -0.44 9.78 -7.44
C ALA A 336 0.00 9.47 -8.87
N GLY A 337 0.71 8.36 -9.04
CA GLY A 337 1.15 7.86 -10.34
C GLY A 337 0.30 6.72 -10.86
N MET A 338 0.00 5.76 -9.99
CA MET A 338 -0.76 4.57 -10.36
C MET A 338 -1.51 3.99 -9.17
N VAL A 339 -2.65 3.35 -9.42
CA VAL A 339 -3.43 2.62 -8.42
C VAL A 339 -3.77 1.23 -8.96
N GLY A 340 -3.45 0.18 -8.21
CA GLY A 340 -3.80 -1.21 -8.54
C GLY A 340 -4.94 -1.74 -7.70
N ALA A 341 -5.61 -2.75 -8.25
CA ALA A 341 -6.70 -3.48 -7.64
C ALA A 341 -6.21 -4.76 -6.92
N MET A 342 -7.06 -5.33 -6.08
CA MET A 342 -6.94 -6.70 -5.59
C MET A 342 -7.42 -7.65 -6.69
N LEU A 343 -6.57 -8.60 -7.07
CA LEU A 343 -6.94 -9.62 -8.05
C LEU A 343 -6.92 -11.01 -7.42
N TYR A 344 -7.92 -11.82 -7.81
CA TYR A 344 -8.03 -13.22 -7.42
C TYR A 344 -7.97 -14.13 -8.65
N PHE A 345 -7.43 -15.33 -8.46
CA PHE A 345 -7.61 -16.41 -9.41
C PHE A 345 -9.04 -16.93 -9.41
N GLY A 346 -9.41 -17.71 -10.42
CA GLY A 346 -10.73 -18.31 -10.49
C GLY A 346 -11.03 -19.37 -9.42
N ASP A 347 -10.04 -19.79 -8.63
CA ASP A 347 -10.18 -20.66 -7.46
C ASP A 347 -10.24 -19.88 -6.14
N GLU A 348 -10.41 -18.56 -6.21
CA GLU A 348 -10.51 -17.62 -5.09
C GLU A 348 -9.21 -17.35 -4.32
N THR A 349 -8.07 -17.90 -4.74
CA THR A 349 -6.79 -17.52 -4.13
C THR A 349 -6.34 -16.13 -4.62
N ILE A 350 -5.58 -15.42 -3.78
CA ILE A 350 -5.03 -14.10 -4.14
C ILE A 350 -4.05 -14.27 -5.30
N GLN A 351 -4.24 -13.49 -6.37
CA GLN A 351 -3.30 -13.39 -7.47
C GLN A 351 -2.39 -12.19 -7.29
N HIS A 352 -2.94 -11.04 -6.87
CA HIS A 352 -2.20 -9.78 -6.81
C HIS A 352 -2.71 -8.84 -5.73
N ALA A 353 -1.80 -8.45 -4.84
CA ALA A 353 -1.99 -7.40 -3.86
C ALA A 353 -0.83 -6.38 -3.89
N GLY A 354 -0.31 -6.07 -5.07
CA GLY A 354 0.85 -5.22 -5.31
C GLY A 354 2.09 -6.02 -5.74
N HIS A 355 3.15 -5.32 -6.20
CA HIS A 355 4.44 -5.94 -6.50
C HIS A 355 5.39 -5.85 -5.31
N GLY A 356 6.07 -6.97 -5.02
CA GLY A 356 7.26 -7.04 -4.17
C GLY A 356 8.52 -7.19 -5.02
N TYR A 357 9.53 -6.38 -4.73
CA TYR A 357 10.85 -6.49 -5.38
C TYR A 357 11.87 -6.97 -4.35
N TYR A 358 12.39 -8.17 -4.57
CA TYR A 358 13.25 -8.82 -3.59
C TYR A 358 14.34 -9.67 -4.28
N GLU A 359 15.58 -9.51 -3.87
CA GLU A 359 16.72 -10.31 -4.36
C GLU A 359 16.82 -10.46 -5.89
N ASN A 360 16.57 -9.39 -6.64
CA ASN A 360 16.49 -9.41 -8.11
C ASN A 360 15.24 -10.12 -8.67
N ASP A 361 14.18 -10.22 -7.91
CA ASP A 361 12.92 -10.78 -8.40
C ASP A 361 11.80 -9.75 -8.33
N ALA A 362 10.84 -9.87 -9.22
CA ALA A 362 9.60 -9.12 -9.22
C ALA A 362 8.46 -10.12 -9.07
N SER A 363 7.79 -10.10 -7.93
CA SER A 363 6.72 -11.04 -7.60
C SER A 363 5.44 -10.32 -7.21
N HIS A 364 4.32 -11.02 -7.31
CA HIS A 364 3.04 -10.54 -6.80
C HIS A 364 2.96 -10.78 -5.28
N ILE A 365 2.60 -9.74 -4.54
CA ILE A 365 2.30 -9.85 -3.11
C ILE A 365 1.00 -10.67 -2.96
N GLY A 366 0.97 -11.58 -2.00
CA GLY A 366 -0.18 -12.42 -1.71
C GLY A 366 -0.38 -13.60 -2.65
N LEU A 367 0.48 -13.80 -3.66
CA LEU A 367 0.33 -14.86 -4.66
C LEU A 367 0.06 -16.24 -4.02
N ASP A 368 -1.00 -16.92 -4.48
CA ASP A 368 -1.48 -18.22 -3.99
C ASP A 368 -1.90 -18.25 -2.50
N ALA A 369 -2.02 -17.10 -1.84
CA ALA A 369 -2.58 -17.05 -0.49
C ALA A 369 -4.11 -17.22 -0.52
N ASP A 370 -4.67 -17.70 0.58
CA ASP A 370 -6.13 -17.81 0.73
C ASP A 370 -6.78 -16.44 0.62
N HIS A 371 -8.01 -16.38 0.09
CA HIS A 371 -8.79 -15.15 -0.08
C HIS A 371 -8.79 -14.25 1.16
N ASP A 372 -8.99 -14.86 2.34
CA ASP A 372 -9.10 -14.15 3.61
C ASP A 372 -7.76 -13.99 4.36
N ASP A 373 -6.62 -14.33 3.73
CA ASP A 373 -5.31 -14.16 4.36
C ASP A 373 -5.05 -12.67 4.62
N PRO A 374 -4.90 -12.24 5.88
CA PRO A 374 -4.67 -10.84 6.21
C PRO A 374 -3.31 -10.34 5.72
N GLY A 375 -2.42 -11.25 5.38
CA GLY A 375 -1.03 -10.94 5.08
C GLY A 375 -0.22 -10.43 6.28
N PRO A 376 1.09 -10.28 6.13
CA PRO A 376 1.95 -9.71 7.16
C PRO A 376 1.48 -8.30 7.58
N LEU A 377 1.33 -8.09 8.89
CA LEU A 377 0.81 -6.84 9.46
C LEU A 377 -0.51 -6.38 8.79
N ASP A 378 -1.41 -7.32 8.53
CA ASP A 378 -2.72 -7.06 7.88
C ASP A 378 -2.61 -6.34 6.52
N GLY A 379 -1.50 -6.54 5.81
CA GLY A 379 -1.18 -5.82 4.59
C GLY A 379 -2.12 -6.09 3.41
N HIS A 380 -2.89 -7.19 3.41
CA HIS A 380 -3.91 -7.48 2.40
C HIS A 380 -5.26 -6.82 2.71
N ARG A 381 -5.42 -6.20 3.88
CA ARG A 381 -6.69 -5.61 4.36
C ARG A 381 -6.73 -4.09 4.31
N VAL A 382 -5.61 -3.42 4.01
CA VAL A 382 -5.46 -1.97 4.14
C VAL A 382 -4.98 -1.32 2.86
N GLU A 383 -5.53 -0.14 2.54
CA GLU A 383 -4.98 0.71 1.49
C GLU A 383 -3.55 1.13 1.85
N ARG A 384 -2.67 1.16 0.87
CA ARG A 384 -1.25 1.44 1.10
C ARG A 384 -0.51 1.85 -0.15
N GLU A 385 0.62 2.50 0.05
CA GLU A 385 1.64 2.66 -0.98
C GLU A 385 2.31 1.31 -1.24
N VAL A 386 2.66 1.07 -2.51
CA VAL A 386 3.31 -0.16 -2.98
C VAL A 386 4.44 0.17 -3.96
N SER A 387 5.33 -0.78 -4.16
CA SER A 387 6.45 -0.62 -5.12
C SER A 387 6.01 -0.74 -6.58
N GLY A 388 4.86 -1.36 -6.83
CA GLY A 388 4.27 -1.52 -8.15
C GLY A 388 2.97 -2.30 -8.12
N VAL A 389 2.28 -2.33 -9.27
CA VAL A 389 1.03 -3.06 -9.49
C VAL A 389 1.00 -3.64 -10.90
N THR A 390 0.20 -4.69 -11.12
CA THR A 390 0.05 -5.30 -12.45
C THR A 390 -0.83 -4.47 -13.37
N ALA A 391 -0.51 -4.44 -14.66
CA ALA A 391 -1.34 -3.80 -15.69
C ALA A 391 -2.62 -4.58 -16.02
N ALA A 392 -2.87 -5.71 -15.37
CA ALA A 392 -4.15 -6.42 -15.51
C ALA A 392 -5.35 -5.58 -15.02
N CYS A 393 -5.13 -4.73 -13.99
CA CYS A 393 -6.07 -3.69 -13.56
C CYS A 393 -5.30 -2.55 -12.87
N ALA A 394 -5.01 -1.47 -13.61
CA ALA A 394 -4.24 -0.33 -13.09
C ALA A 394 -4.77 1.01 -13.60
N LEU A 395 -5.13 1.90 -12.70
CA LEU A 395 -5.61 3.26 -12.99
C LEU A 395 -4.46 4.27 -12.87
N MET A 396 -4.33 5.16 -13.85
CA MET A 396 -3.32 6.23 -13.85
C MET A 396 -3.95 7.57 -14.25
N PRO A 397 -3.49 8.72 -13.73
CA PRO A 397 -3.74 10.00 -14.37
C PRO A 397 -3.18 9.96 -15.81
N THR A 398 -3.98 10.36 -16.79
CA THR A 398 -3.57 10.34 -18.21
C THR A 398 -2.31 11.18 -18.46
N ALA A 399 -2.18 12.30 -17.75
CA ALA A 399 -0.98 13.15 -17.82
C ALA A 399 0.28 12.39 -17.37
N VAL A 400 0.20 11.61 -16.27
CA VAL A 400 1.32 10.81 -15.77
C VAL A 400 1.66 9.69 -16.75
N PHE A 401 0.64 8.99 -17.30
CA PHE A 401 0.86 7.95 -18.31
C PHE A 401 1.66 8.49 -19.52
N HIS A 402 1.34 9.69 -20.01
CA HIS A 402 2.08 10.31 -21.09
C HIS A 402 3.47 10.80 -20.67
N GLU A 403 3.62 11.35 -19.47
CA GLU A 403 4.91 11.84 -18.96
C GLU A 403 5.93 10.71 -18.80
N VAL A 404 5.50 9.53 -18.31
CA VAL A 404 6.38 8.35 -18.20
C VAL A 404 6.64 7.68 -19.57
N GLY A 405 5.98 8.14 -20.64
CA GLY A 405 6.12 7.62 -22.00
C GLY A 405 5.38 6.32 -22.24
N GLY A 406 4.33 6.03 -21.49
CA GLY A 406 3.52 4.82 -21.62
C GLY A 406 4.28 3.52 -21.36
N LEU A 407 3.79 2.42 -21.89
CA LEU A 407 4.43 1.10 -21.80
C LEU A 407 5.58 0.98 -22.80
N THR A 408 6.64 0.24 -22.42
CA THR A 408 7.79 -0.01 -23.30
C THR A 408 7.47 -1.10 -24.31
N ASN A 409 7.46 -0.76 -25.59
CA ASN A 409 7.08 -1.66 -26.68
C ASN A 409 8.01 -2.87 -26.90
N LEU A 410 9.22 -2.82 -26.33
CA LEU A 410 10.16 -3.95 -26.29
C LEU A 410 9.78 -5.02 -25.26
N LEU A 411 8.76 -4.77 -24.46
CA LEU A 411 8.17 -5.70 -23.49
C LEU A 411 6.74 -6.05 -23.93
N PRO A 412 6.59 -6.92 -24.95
CA PRO A 412 5.29 -7.18 -25.55
C PRO A 412 4.33 -8.01 -24.71
N GLY A 413 4.83 -8.78 -23.74
CA GLY A 413 4.04 -9.73 -22.99
C GLY A 413 4.26 -9.68 -21.48
N ASN A 414 5.52 -9.57 -21.02
CA ASN A 414 5.89 -9.69 -19.61
C ASN A 414 6.69 -8.48 -19.16
N PHE A 415 6.68 -8.19 -17.83
CA PHE A 415 7.43 -7.11 -17.18
C PHE A 415 7.16 -5.69 -17.69
N ASN A 416 6.16 -5.51 -18.56
CA ASN A 416 5.77 -4.19 -19.05
C ASN A 416 5.18 -3.32 -17.93
N ASP A 417 4.43 -3.93 -17.02
CA ASP A 417 3.91 -3.32 -15.80
C ASP A 417 5.02 -3.01 -14.79
N VAL A 418 5.97 -3.93 -14.58
CA VAL A 418 7.15 -3.68 -13.75
C VAL A 418 7.93 -2.46 -14.27
N ASP A 419 8.20 -2.42 -15.58
CA ASP A 419 8.88 -1.28 -16.22
C ASP A 419 8.09 0.02 -16.06
N LEU A 420 6.77 -0.02 -16.25
CA LEU A 420 5.90 1.15 -16.07
C LEU A 420 5.94 1.65 -14.62
N CYS A 421 5.84 0.75 -13.64
CA CYS A 421 5.93 1.09 -12.22
C CYS A 421 7.30 1.70 -11.86
N MET A 422 8.39 1.11 -12.39
CA MET A 422 9.74 1.64 -12.18
C MET A 422 9.92 3.04 -12.78
N LYS A 423 9.38 3.30 -13.99
CA LYS A 423 9.39 4.64 -14.59
C LYS A 423 8.59 5.64 -13.77
N THR A 424 7.40 5.25 -13.33
CA THR A 424 6.50 6.07 -12.51
C THR A 424 7.19 6.50 -11.22
N THR A 425 7.74 5.54 -10.48
CA THR A 425 8.44 5.83 -9.22
C THR A 425 9.81 6.50 -9.43
N TRP A 426 10.44 6.35 -10.61
CA TRP A 426 11.67 7.06 -10.97
C TRP A 426 11.44 8.57 -11.11
N LEU A 427 10.29 8.96 -11.63
CA LEU A 427 9.87 10.37 -11.73
C LEU A 427 9.35 10.93 -10.40
N GLY A 428 9.32 10.13 -9.35
CA GLY A 428 8.94 10.55 -8.00
C GLY A 428 7.45 10.42 -7.69
N TYR A 429 6.67 9.76 -8.56
CA TYR A 429 5.25 9.46 -8.30
C TYR A 429 5.08 8.28 -7.35
N ASP A 430 4.00 8.30 -6.58
CA ASP A 430 3.60 7.23 -5.69
C ASP A 430 2.68 6.22 -6.40
N ILE A 431 2.79 4.97 -6.02
CA ILE A 431 1.91 3.89 -6.48
C ILE A 431 1.12 3.39 -5.28
N TYR A 432 -0.19 3.30 -5.45
CA TYR A 432 -1.13 2.82 -4.44
C TYR A 432 -1.71 1.47 -4.82
N TRP A 433 -2.17 0.78 -3.81
CA TRP A 433 -2.97 -0.43 -3.96
C TRP A 433 -4.15 -0.38 -2.98
N THR A 434 -5.31 -0.87 -3.41
CA THR A 434 -6.54 -0.90 -2.61
C THR A 434 -7.15 -2.31 -2.57
N PRO A 435 -7.54 -2.80 -1.38
CA PRO A 435 -8.32 -4.03 -1.25
C PRO A 435 -9.81 -3.85 -1.60
N HIS A 436 -10.24 -2.61 -1.87
CA HIS A 436 -11.65 -2.27 -2.11
C HIS A 436 -12.04 -2.25 -3.59
N ALA A 437 -11.11 -2.59 -4.47
CA ALA A 437 -11.34 -2.84 -5.89
C ALA A 437 -10.97 -4.29 -6.18
N GLU A 438 -11.97 -5.18 -6.20
CA GLU A 438 -11.75 -6.63 -6.31
C GLU A 438 -12.26 -7.14 -7.65
N LEU A 439 -11.42 -7.93 -8.33
CA LEU A 439 -11.75 -8.59 -9.58
C LEU A 439 -11.16 -10.02 -9.60
N TYR A 440 -11.85 -10.94 -10.27
CA TYR A 440 -11.19 -12.15 -10.77
C TYR A 440 -10.37 -11.80 -12.02
N HIS A 441 -9.22 -12.43 -12.18
CA HIS A 441 -8.41 -12.37 -13.39
C HIS A 441 -8.00 -13.79 -13.78
N PHE A 442 -8.54 -14.26 -14.90
CA PHE A 442 -8.44 -15.67 -15.31
C PHE A 442 -7.14 -16.05 -15.99
N GLU A 443 -6.22 -15.15 -16.09
CA GLU A 443 -4.84 -15.18 -16.57
C GLU A 443 -4.57 -16.06 -17.82
N SER A 444 -3.99 -15.43 -18.83
CA SER A 444 -3.42 -16.12 -20.01
C SER A 444 -4.34 -17.07 -20.77
N LYS A 445 -5.66 -16.87 -20.72
CA LYS A 445 -6.63 -17.71 -21.45
C LYS A 445 -6.57 -17.49 -22.95
N THR A 446 -6.03 -16.34 -23.39
CA THR A 446 -6.02 -15.94 -24.82
C THR A 446 -4.62 -15.75 -25.39
N ARG A 447 -3.54 -15.85 -24.58
CA ARG A 447 -2.15 -15.64 -25.00
C ARG A 447 -1.23 -16.77 -24.56
N ASP A 448 -0.05 -16.84 -25.19
CA ASP A 448 1.09 -17.63 -24.69
C ASP A 448 1.71 -16.89 -23.49
N ALA A 449 1.72 -17.53 -22.33
CA ALA A 449 2.26 -17.01 -21.09
C ALA A 449 3.78 -17.19 -20.96
N SER A 450 4.47 -17.71 -21.99
CA SER A 450 5.92 -17.92 -21.92
C SER A 450 6.67 -16.60 -21.77
N VAL A 451 7.64 -16.58 -20.83
CA VAL A 451 8.54 -15.44 -20.62
C VAL A 451 9.71 -15.56 -21.58
N HIS A 452 9.91 -14.58 -22.43
CA HIS A 452 11.06 -14.54 -23.34
C HIS A 452 12.29 -13.97 -22.63
N SER A 453 13.47 -14.58 -22.84
CA SER A 453 14.72 -14.12 -22.24
C SER A 453 15.05 -12.67 -22.56
N SER A 454 14.67 -12.19 -23.75
CA SER A 454 14.85 -10.78 -24.13
C SER A 454 14.05 -9.81 -23.27
N GLU A 455 12.85 -10.18 -22.80
CA GLU A 455 12.07 -9.34 -21.89
C GLU A 455 12.73 -9.28 -20.51
N VAL A 456 13.26 -10.42 -20.02
CA VAL A 456 14.07 -10.48 -18.80
C VAL A 456 15.29 -9.58 -18.93
N ASP A 457 16.07 -9.73 -20.01
CA ASP A 457 17.29 -8.96 -20.23
C ASP A 457 17.01 -7.45 -20.27
N ILE A 458 15.89 -7.02 -20.89
CA ILE A 458 15.48 -5.62 -20.96
C ILE A 458 15.06 -5.11 -19.57
N ALA A 459 14.18 -5.82 -18.88
CA ALA A 459 13.66 -5.39 -17.59
C ALA A 459 14.79 -5.32 -16.55
N TRP A 460 15.61 -6.37 -16.43
CA TRP A 460 16.71 -6.41 -15.48
C TRP A 460 17.88 -5.51 -15.90
N GLY A 461 18.17 -5.41 -17.19
CA GLY A 461 19.19 -4.47 -17.69
C GLY A 461 18.88 -3.01 -17.33
N ARG A 462 17.61 -2.66 -17.25
CA ARG A 462 17.16 -1.30 -16.88
C ARG A 462 17.04 -1.10 -15.38
N TRP A 463 16.52 -2.09 -14.63
CA TRP A 463 15.99 -1.88 -13.28
C TRP A 463 16.60 -2.75 -12.19
N SER A 464 17.54 -3.66 -12.48
CA SER A 464 18.15 -4.56 -11.47
C SER A 464 18.62 -3.84 -10.21
N PHE A 465 19.16 -2.62 -10.34
CA PHE A 465 19.62 -1.82 -9.20
C PHE A 465 18.49 -1.34 -8.26
N ARG A 466 17.23 -1.46 -8.67
CA ARG A 466 16.05 -1.13 -7.85
C ARG A 466 15.26 -2.35 -7.39
N MET A 467 15.51 -3.53 -7.97
CA MET A 467 14.81 -4.77 -7.63
C MET A 467 15.33 -5.44 -6.34
N HIS A 468 16.06 -4.69 -5.52
CA HIS A 468 16.56 -5.14 -4.21
C HIS A 468 15.93 -4.36 -3.05
N ASP A 469 14.97 -3.49 -3.32
CA ASP A 469 14.44 -2.56 -2.34
C ASP A 469 13.02 -2.98 -1.90
N PRO A 470 12.92 -3.70 -0.77
CA PRO A 470 11.64 -4.18 -0.24
C PRO A 470 10.83 -3.09 0.48
N LYS A 471 10.88 -1.83 0.03
CA LYS A 471 10.35 -0.63 0.69
C LYS A 471 9.04 -0.83 1.43
N TYR A 472 8.01 -1.15 0.68
CA TYR A 472 6.66 -1.24 1.21
C TYR A 472 6.27 -2.67 1.61
N TRP A 473 7.06 -3.68 1.20
CA TRP A 473 6.80 -5.08 1.50
C TRP A 473 8.08 -5.83 1.86
N PRO A 474 8.52 -5.74 3.14
CA PRO A 474 9.80 -6.31 3.58
C PRO A 474 9.74 -7.82 3.84
N TYR A 475 8.83 -8.55 3.19
CA TYR A 475 8.62 -9.99 3.38
C TYR A 475 8.95 -10.75 2.10
N PRO A 476 10.09 -11.44 2.02
CA PRO A 476 10.37 -12.36 0.92
C PRO A 476 9.33 -13.48 0.92
N HIS A 477 8.87 -13.87 -0.27
CA HIS A 477 7.95 -15.00 -0.47
C HIS A 477 6.61 -14.90 0.29
N ASN A 478 6.10 -13.67 0.51
CA ASN A 478 4.77 -13.42 1.08
C ASN A 478 4.50 -14.05 2.46
N ARG A 479 5.54 -14.52 3.17
CA ARG A 479 5.38 -15.13 4.50
C ARG A 479 6.26 -14.42 5.53
N PRO A 480 5.72 -14.13 6.73
CA PRO A 480 6.57 -13.73 7.82
C PRO A 480 7.59 -14.85 8.11
N PRO A 481 8.83 -14.54 8.48
CA PRO A 481 9.80 -15.55 8.86
C PRO A 481 9.24 -16.36 10.01
N GLY A 482 9.04 -17.64 9.78
CA GLY A 482 8.47 -18.62 10.72
C GLY A 482 9.33 -18.90 11.96
#